data_d776031fbb7c2c3b1fcda55f70a6d960
#
_entry.id   d776031fbb7c2c3b1fcda55f70a6d960
#
_cell.length_a   1.000
_cell.length_b   1.000
_cell.length_c   1.000
_cell.angle_alpha   90.00
_cell.angle_beta   90.00
_cell.angle_gamma   90.00
#
_symmetry.space_group_name_H-M   'P 1'
#
loop_
_entity.id
_entity.type
_entity.pdbx_description
1 polymer ?
#
loop_
_entity_poly.entity_id
_entity_poly.type
_entity_poly.pdbx_seq_one_letter_code
_entity_poly.pdbx_strand_id
1 'polypeptide(L)'
;MSSLLRELIDIVNVAVISGGDWPQFEKQVIAQLPPGGNLAGLSLLPTCGTKFFRYSGQWTKIYSEDFTTSEKHQILSAFHEAISGAGIKPEKVWGDLIEDRGSQITYSALGQQAPLAEKVKWDPDYAKRKKIKNLLDALLSGFSVRMGGATSIDVTKPGIDKAYGIRKLTSILGISSKQMLYVGDALFPGGNDYPVEQAGVASIAVRDPEDTRRVVQTIIACLCDSLVEPQEKSLPRDHS
;
A
#
# COMPACT_ATOMS: atom_id res chain seq x y z
N MET A 1 -13.94 -1.22 10.68
CA MET A 1 -13.34 -1.29 9.31
C MET A 1 -13.43 -2.69 8.73
N SER A 2 -13.01 -3.74 9.41
CA SER A 2 -12.98 -5.11 8.85
C SER A 2 -14.33 -5.64 8.36
N SER A 3 -15.41 -5.38 9.09
CA SER A 3 -16.77 -5.75 8.66
C SER A 3 -17.22 -4.99 7.41
N LEU A 4 -16.90 -3.68 7.33
CA LEU A 4 -17.19 -2.86 6.15
C LEU A 4 -16.36 -3.30 4.93
N LEU A 5 -15.08 -3.64 5.13
CA LEU A 5 -14.26 -4.17 4.06
C LEU A 5 -14.84 -5.49 3.53
N ARG A 6 -15.35 -6.33 4.42
CA ARG A 6 -16.02 -7.57 4.07
C ARG A 6 -17.27 -7.31 3.21
N GLU A 7 -18.13 -6.41 3.66
CA GLU A 7 -19.35 -6.01 2.93
C GLU A 7 -19.02 -5.42 1.57
N LEU A 8 -18.00 -4.57 1.47
CA LEU A 8 -17.55 -3.98 0.22
C LEU A 8 -17.05 -5.04 -0.79
N ILE A 9 -16.33 -6.07 -0.33
CA ILE A 9 -15.83 -7.16 -1.18
C ILE A 9 -16.96 -7.97 -1.81
N ASP A 10 -18.12 -8.07 -1.14
CA ASP A 10 -19.28 -8.77 -1.66
C ASP A 10 -20.00 -7.96 -2.78
N ILE A 11 -19.72 -6.66 -2.90
CA ILE A 11 -20.37 -5.74 -3.86
C ILE A 11 -19.42 -5.41 -5.03
N VAL A 12 -18.14 -5.15 -4.76
CA VAL A 12 -17.14 -4.74 -5.76
C VAL A 12 -15.81 -5.46 -5.56
N ASN A 13 -14.98 -5.46 -6.60
CA ASN A 13 -13.59 -5.88 -6.46
C ASN A 13 -12.82 -4.83 -5.65
N VAL A 14 -12.10 -5.28 -4.63
CA VAL A 14 -11.29 -4.44 -3.76
C VAL A 14 -9.82 -4.79 -3.91
N ALA A 15 -8.96 -3.80 -3.99
CA ALA A 15 -7.51 -3.96 -3.98
C ALA A 15 -6.91 -3.18 -2.82
N VAL A 16 -6.05 -3.82 -2.02
CA VAL A 16 -5.26 -3.15 -0.99
C VAL A 16 -3.81 -3.09 -1.43
N ILE A 17 -3.25 -1.88 -1.51
CA ILE A 17 -1.86 -1.64 -1.90
C ILE A 17 -1.11 -0.91 -0.80
N SER A 18 0.08 -1.40 -0.44
CA SER A 18 0.92 -0.80 0.60
C SER A 18 2.41 -1.08 0.35
N GLY A 19 3.29 -0.24 0.91
CA GLY A 19 4.72 -0.52 0.97
C GLY A 19 5.10 -1.66 1.94
N GLY A 20 4.16 -2.10 2.78
CA GLY A 20 4.34 -3.25 3.67
C GLY A 20 4.49 -4.57 2.92
N ASP A 21 5.15 -5.57 3.54
CA ASP A 21 5.26 -6.90 2.95
C ASP A 21 4.13 -7.84 3.40
N TRP A 22 4.10 -9.04 2.84
CA TRP A 22 3.07 -10.06 3.06
C TRP A 22 2.72 -10.32 4.53
N PRO A 23 3.68 -10.49 5.47
CA PRO A 23 3.34 -10.70 6.88
C PRO A 23 2.52 -9.55 7.50
N GLN A 24 2.69 -8.32 7.01
CA GLN A 24 1.89 -7.18 7.46
C GLN A 24 0.46 -7.28 6.92
N PHE A 25 0.27 -7.70 5.68
CA PHE A 25 -1.06 -7.94 5.10
C PHE A 25 -1.78 -9.09 5.81
N GLU A 26 -1.08 -10.19 6.13
CA GLU A 26 -1.65 -11.28 6.92
C GLU A 26 -2.17 -10.78 8.27
N LYS A 27 -1.35 -10.02 8.99
CA LYS A 27 -1.68 -9.52 10.35
C LYS A 27 -2.72 -8.40 10.33
N GLN A 28 -2.59 -7.43 9.42
CA GLN A 28 -3.35 -6.18 9.46
C GLN A 28 -4.63 -6.22 8.62
N VAL A 29 -4.71 -7.09 7.61
CA VAL A 29 -5.86 -7.22 6.74
C VAL A 29 -6.52 -8.58 6.94
N ILE A 30 -5.84 -9.68 6.58
CA ILE A 30 -6.44 -11.01 6.50
C ILE A 30 -6.93 -11.48 7.88
N ALA A 31 -6.09 -11.41 8.90
CA ALA A 31 -6.43 -11.84 10.26
C ALA A 31 -7.52 -10.97 10.94
N GLN A 32 -7.82 -9.81 10.36
CA GLN A 32 -8.84 -8.90 10.89
C GLN A 32 -10.19 -9.07 10.19
N LEU A 33 -10.25 -9.77 9.05
CA LEU A 33 -11.51 -10.01 8.35
C LEU A 33 -12.39 -10.99 9.14
N PRO A 34 -13.71 -10.76 9.20
CA PRO A 34 -14.64 -11.72 9.76
C PRO A 34 -14.53 -13.08 9.06
N PRO A 35 -14.66 -14.19 9.79
CA PRO A 35 -14.59 -15.52 9.21
C PRO A 35 -15.72 -15.76 8.21
N GLY A 36 -15.47 -16.62 7.24
CA GLY A 36 -16.43 -17.01 6.21
C GLY A 36 -16.48 -16.04 5.02
N GLY A 37 -17.33 -16.33 4.05
CA GLY A 37 -17.55 -15.57 2.84
C GLY A 37 -16.49 -15.73 1.75
N ASN A 38 -16.79 -15.14 0.59
CA ASN A 38 -15.91 -15.21 -0.58
C ASN A 38 -14.91 -14.05 -0.62
N LEU A 39 -13.63 -14.34 -0.62
CA LEU A 39 -12.55 -13.36 -0.74
C LEU A 39 -12.00 -13.24 -2.17
N ALA A 40 -12.63 -13.88 -3.16
CA ALA A 40 -12.15 -13.85 -4.55
C ALA A 40 -12.12 -12.42 -5.15
N GLY A 41 -12.98 -11.53 -4.64
CA GLY A 41 -12.98 -10.10 -5.00
C GLY A 41 -11.86 -9.28 -4.36
N LEU A 42 -11.05 -9.86 -3.43
CA LEU A 42 -9.98 -9.13 -2.76
C LEU A 42 -8.62 -9.43 -3.40
N SER A 43 -7.95 -8.36 -3.80
CA SER A 43 -6.58 -8.35 -4.33
C SER A 43 -5.64 -7.69 -3.33
N LEU A 44 -4.50 -8.31 -3.04
CA LEU A 44 -3.50 -7.75 -2.13
C LEU A 44 -2.18 -7.49 -2.87
N LEU A 45 -1.69 -6.26 -2.77
CA LEU A 45 -0.49 -5.77 -3.46
C LEU A 45 0.56 -5.28 -2.47
N PRO A 46 1.30 -6.18 -1.82
CA PRO A 46 2.44 -5.82 -0.99
C PRO A 46 3.55 -5.11 -1.78
N THR A 47 4.43 -4.40 -1.06
CA THR A 47 5.62 -3.73 -1.62
C THR A 47 5.30 -2.87 -2.85
N CYS A 48 4.25 -2.03 -2.72
CA CYS A 48 3.76 -1.15 -3.80
C CYS A 48 3.35 -1.90 -5.08
N GLY A 49 2.94 -3.17 -4.96
CA GLY A 49 2.48 -3.97 -6.10
C GLY A 49 3.58 -4.71 -6.85
N THR A 50 4.79 -4.81 -6.31
CA THR A 50 5.82 -5.72 -6.84
C THR A 50 5.55 -7.18 -6.47
N LYS A 51 4.60 -7.40 -5.57
CA LYS A 51 3.98 -8.68 -5.25
C LYS A 51 2.48 -8.58 -5.43
N PHE A 52 1.86 -9.65 -5.86
CA PHE A 52 0.43 -9.73 -6.03
C PHE A 52 -0.12 -11.07 -5.55
N PHE A 53 -1.13 -10.98 -4.69
CA PHE A 53 -1.82 -12.14 -4.12
C PHE A 53 -3.31 -12.06 -4.40
N ARG A 54 -3.90 -13.21 -4.71
CA ARG A 54 -5.36 -13.39 -4.85
C ARG A 54 -5.82 -14.60 -4.04
N TYR A 55 -7.09 -14.55 -3.68
CA TYR A 55 -7.75 -15.66 -3.00
C TYR A 55 -8.50 -16.57 -3.98
N SER A 56 -8.19 -17.88 -3.90
CA SER A 56 -8.88 -18.94 -4.67
C SER A 56 -9.02 -20.20 -3.79
N GLY A 57 -9.80 -20.05 -2.68
CA GLY A 57 -9.83 -21.07 -1.61
C GLY A 57 -8.65 -20.94 -0.62
N GLN A 58 -7.53 -20.47 -1.08
CA GLN A 58 -6.36 -20.08 -0.29
C GLN A 58 -5.68 -18.86 -0.91
N TRP A 59 -4.85 -18.16 -0.14
CA TRP A 59 -4.04 -17.06 -0.66
C TRP A 59 -2.92 -17.58 -1.54
N THR A 60 -2.92 -17.16 -2.80
CA THR A 60 -1.94 -17.58 -3.80
C THR A 60 -1.16 -16.37 -4.29
N LYS A 61 0.16 -16.45 -4.24
CA LYS A 61 1.05 -15.46 -4.85
C LYS A 61 1.05 -15.63 -6.36
N ILE A 62 0.52 -14.64 -7.07
CA ILE A 62 0.43 -14.64 -8.54
C ILE A 62 1.78 -14.29 -9.16
N TYR A 63 2.47 -13.27 -8.59
CA TYR A 63 3.84 -12.92 -8.97
C TYR A 63 4.60 -12.28 -7.80
N SER A 64 5.92 -12.25 -7.94
CA SER A 64 6.84 -11.48 -7.11
C SER A 64 8.02 -11.05 -7.98
N GLU A 65 8.37 -9.77 -7.94
CA GLU A 65 9.48 -9.19 -8.72
C GLU A 65 10.69 -8.94 -7.80
N ASP A 66 11.15 -10.01 -7.18
CA ASP A 66 12.22 -9.95 -6.19
C ASP A 66 13.55 -9.50 -6.80
N PHE A 67 14.41 -8.95 -5.97
CA PHE A 67 15.80 -8.69 -6.30
C PHE A 67 16.56 -10.00 -6.49
N THR A 68 17.54 -9.98 -7.38
CA THR A 68 18.56 -11.03 -7.47
C THR A 68 19.45 -11.02 -6.22
N THR A 69 20.16 -12.10 -5.97
CA THR A 69 21.15 -12.17 -4.87
C THR A 69 22.22 -11.07 -4.98
N SER A 70 22.67 -10.77 -6.20
CA SER A 70 23.65 -9.71 -6.42
C SER A 70 23.09 -8.31 -6.11
N GLU A 71 21.86 -8.01 -6.54
CA GLU A 71 21.18 -6.74 -6.23
C GLU A 71 21.00 -6.59 -4.72
N LYS A 72 20.60 -7.65 -4.01
CA LYS A 72 20.46 -7.63 -2.54
C LYS A 72 21.79 -7.34 -1.84
N HIS A 73 22.88 -8.00 -2.26
CA HIS A 73 24.20 -7.74 -1.69
C HIS A 73 24.65 -6.30 -1.92
N GLN A 74 24.43 -5.76 -3.12
CA GLN A 74 24.76 -4.36 -3.43
C GLN A 74 23.98 -3.40 -2.54
N ILE A 75 22.67 -3.59 -2.38
CA ILE A 75 21.80 -2.74 -1.56
C ILE A 75 22.19 -2.81 -0.09
N LEU A 76 22.42 -4.01 0.44
CA LEU A 76 22.81 -4.20 1.85
C LEU A 76 24.16 -3.55 2.15
N SER A 77 25.15 -3.70 1.26
CA SER A 77 26.47 -3.05 1.38
C SER A 77 26.33 -1.54 1.37
N ALA A 78 25.53 -0.99 0.46
CA ALA A 78 25.28 0.44 0.39
C ALA A 78 24.57 0.97 1.65
N PHE A 79 23.63 0.24 2.25
CA PHE A 79 23.03 0.63 3.51
C PHE A 79 24.05 0.67 4.64
N HIS A 80 24.92 -0.34 4.78
CA HIS A 80 25.96 -0.34 5.81
C HIS A 80 26.92 0.84 5.67
N GLU A 81 27.34 1.13 4.43
CA GLU A 81 28.23 2.27 4.15
C GLU A 81 27.54 3.61 4.43
N ALA A 82 26.32 3.82 3.93
CA ALA A 82 25.59 5.06 4.10
C ALA A 82 25.21 5.34 5.56
N ILE A 83 24.81 4.34 6.32
CA ILE A 83 24.49 4.47 7.76
C ILE A 83 25.74 4.83 8.54
N SER A 84 26.87 4.15 8.27
CA SER A 84 28.15 4.45 8.90
C SER A 84 28.63 5.86 8.55
N GLY A 85 28.60 6.24 7.27
CA GLY A 85 29.03 7.56 6.78
C GLY A 85 28.12 8.70 7.26
N ALA A 86 26.85 8.44 7.51
CA ALA A 86 25.94 9.43 8.10
C ALA A 86 26.28 9.72 9.58
N GLY A 87 26.89 8.78 10.29
CA GLY A 87 27.23 8.94 11.71
C GLY A 87 26.01 9.07 12.63
N ILE A 88 24.83 8.63 12.16
CA ILE A 88 23.56 8.73 12.90
C ILE A 88 23.34 7.42 13.63
N LYS A 89 23.43 7.46 14.96
CA LYS A 89 23.18 6.30 15.82
C LYS A 89 21.98 6.57 16.72
N PRO A 90 20.92 5.77 16.65
CA PRO A 90 19.82 5.88 17.61
C PRO A 90 20.27 5.38 18.99
N GLU A 91 19.75 6.00 20.04
CA GLU A 91 20.01 5.58 21.43
C GLU A 91 19.40 4.22 21.74
N LYS A 92 18.28 3.89 21.09
CA LYS A 92 17.57 2.64 21.27
C LYS A 92 17.04 2.11 19.94
N VAL A 93 17.07 0.80 19.79
CA VAL A 93 16.59 0.08 18.61
C VAL A 93 15.59 -0.97 19.04
N TRP A 94 14.52 -1.15 18.25
CA TRP A 94 13.46 -2.13 18.45
C TRP A 94 13.38 -3.08 17.24
N GLY A 95 13.96 -4.24 17.36
CA GLY A 95 14.05 -5.23 16.28
C GLY A 95 15.10 -4.86 15.23
N ASP A 96 15.00 -5.48 14.06
CA ASP A 96 15.98 -5.32 13.00
C ASP A 96 15.92 -3.94 12.35
N LEU A 97 17.10 -3.40 12.03
CA LEU A 97 17.24 -2.13 11.32
C LEU A 97 16.94 -2.28 9.82
N ILE A 98 17.31 -3.40 9.23
CA ILE A 98 17.15 -3.68 7.80
C ILE A 98 16.24 -4.89 7.62
N GLU A 99 15.23 -4.75 6.79
CA GLU A 99 14.29 -5.80 6.42
C GLU A 99 14.36 -6.05 4.91
N ASP A 100 14.65 -7.30 4.54
CA ASP A 100 14.57 -7.77 3.14
C ASP A 100 13.15 -8.28 2.86
N ARG A 101 12.41 -7.51 2.06
CA ARG A 101 11.07 -7.83 1.59
C ARG A 101 11.06 -8.45 0.19
N GLY A 102 12.18 -9.00 -0.26
CA GLY A 102 12.33 -9.58 -1.59
C GLY A 102 12.51 -8.54 -2.69
N SER A 103 11.50 -7.78 -3.02
CA SER A 103 11.46 -6.73 -4.06
C SER A 103 11.70 -5.31 -3.52
N GLN A 104 11.83 -5.17 -2.22
CA GLN A 104 12.14 -3.94 -1.49
C GLN A 104 13.05 -4.27 -0.32
N ILE A 105 14.07 -3.48 -0.07
CA ILE A 105 14.87 -3.55 1.16
C ILE A 105 14.66 -2.24 1.91
N THR A 106 14.22 -2.38 3.17
CA THR A 106 13.82 -1.25 4.02
C THR A 106 14.79 -1.11 5.19
N TYR A 107 15.42 0.05 5.32
CA TYR A 107 16.08 0.47 6.54
C TYR A 107 15.10 1.24 7.43
N SER A 108 15.02 0.90 8.71
CA SER A 108 14.25 1.63 9.72
C SER A 108 15.19 2.03 10.86
N ALA A 109 15.44 3.31 11.00
CA ALA A 109 16.50 3.81 11.90
C ALA A 109 16.31 3.45 13.37
N LEU A 110 15.08 3.26 13.83
CA LEU A 110 14.76 2.79 15.17
C LEU A 110 14.41 1.30 15.24
N GLY A 111 14.57 0.57 14.13
CA GLY A 111 14.12 -0.82 13.98
C GLY A 111 12.66 -0.93 13.60
N GLN A 112 12.32 -2.09 13.04
CA GLN A 112 10.97 -2.33 12.47
C GLN A 112 9.86 -2.26 13.52
N GLN A 113 10.15 -2.66 14.77
CA GLN A 113 9.19 -2.77 15.87
C GLN A 113 9.10 -1.53 16.77
N ALA A 114 9.76 -0.42 16.40
CA ALA A 114 9.75 0.81 17.21
C ALA A 114 8.32 1.36 17.38
N PRO A 115 7.94 1.84 18.58
CA PRO A 115 6.66 2.48 18.83
C PRO A 115 6.48 3.73 17.94
N LEU A 116 5.24 3.96 17.47
CA LEU A 116 4.94 5.10 16.60
C LEU A 116 5.33 6.44 17.24
N ALA A 117 5.09 6.61 18.54
CA ALA A 117 5.44 7.81 19.28
C ALA A 117 6.96 8.12 19.24
N GLU A 118 7.81 7.10 19.24
CA GLU A 118 9.26 7.26 19.13
C GLU A 118 9.68 7.54 17.68
N LYS A 119 9.05 6.86 16.72
CA LYS A 119 9.29 7.08 15.29
C LYS A 119 9.03 8.54 14.88
N VAL A 120 7.92 9.11 15.32
CA VAL A 120 7.55 10.51 14.99
C VAL A 120 8.53 11.53 15.55
N LYS A 121 9.09 11.28 16.72
CA LYS A 121 10.04 12.20 17.37
C LYS A 121 11.46 12.13 16.79
N TRP A 122 11.81 11.03 16.14
CA TRP A 122 13.21 10.77 15.78
C TRP A 122 13.74 11.68 14.68
N ASP A 123 12.95 11.99 13.66
CA ASP A 123 13.35 12.75 12.46
C ASP A 123 12.20 13.63 11.94
N PRO A 124 11.73 14.59 12.77
CA PRO A 124 10.54 15.38 12.45
C PRO A 124 10.75 16.34 11.27
N ASP A 125 11.98 16.75 11.00
CA ASP A 125 12.38 17.64 9.91
C ASP A 125 12.96 16.91 8.69
N TYR A 126 12.98 15.58 8.72
CA TYR A 126 13.53 14.70 7.67
C TYR A 126 15.05 14.82 7.47
N ALA A 127 15.76 15.60 8.26
CA ALA A 127 17.18 15.90 8.04
C ALA A 127 18.09 14.67 8.14
N LYS A 128 17.83 13.78 9.10
CA LYS A 128 18.60 12.55 9.30
C LYS A 128 18.42 11.60 8.11
N ARG A 129 17.18 11.35 7.69
CA ARG A 129 16.91 10.48 6.53
C ARG A 129 17.41 11.08 5.22
N LYS A 130 17.28 12.39 5.02
CA LYS A 130 17.84 13.06 3.84
C LYS A 130 19.34 12.83 3.74
N LYS A 131 20.08 12.92 4.86
CA LYS A 131 21.53 12.68 4.88
C LYS A 131 21.86 11.25 4.45
N ILE A 132 21.18 10.23 5.01
CA ILE A 132 21.40 8.82 4.65
C ILE A 132 20.98 8.60 3.19
N LYS A 133 19.82 9.11 2.78
CA LYS A 133 19.32 8.98 1.40
C LYS A 133 20.31 9.53 0.38
N ASN A 134 20.88 10.71 0.60
CA ASN A 134 21.85 11.31 -0.34
C ASN A 134 23.09 10.43 -0.53
N LEU A 135 23.54 9.75 0.52
CA LEU A 135 24.65 8.78 0.42
C LEU A 135 24.21 7.54 -0.37
N LEU A 136 23.02 7.03 -0.10
CA LEU A 136 22.46 5.89 -0.83
C LEU A 136 22.24 6.22 -2.32
N ASP A 137 21.71 7.40 -2.66
CA ASP A 137 21.53 7.82 -4.06
C ASP A 137 22.85 7.81 -4.84
N ALA A 138 23.97 8.18 -4.19
CA ALA A 138 25.29 8.12 -4.81
C ALA A 138 25.82 6.69 -5.01
N LEU A 139 25.50 5.78 -4.09
CA LEU A 139 25.96 4.38 -4.08
C LEU A 139 25.09 3.47 -4.97
N LEU A 140 23.81 3.83 -5.17
CA LEU A 140 22.78 2.97 -5.77
C LEU A 140 22.17 3.58 -7.04
N SER A 141 23.00 4.00 -8.00
CA SER A 141 22.56 4.67 -9.23
C SER A 141 21.55 3.87 -10.08
N GLY A 142 21.46 2.55 -9.91
CA GLY A 142 20.51 1.67 -10.62
C GLY A 142 19.22 1.39 -9.86
N PHE A 143 19.01 2.02 -8.70
CA PHE A 143 17.86 1.78 -7.82
C PHE A 143 17.12 3.08 -7.48
N SER A 144 15.91 2.93 -6.97
CA SER A 144 15.12 4.04 -6.43
C SER A 144 15.22 4.04 -4.91
N VAL A 145 15.71 5.13 -4.34
CA VAL A 145 15.81 5.32 -2.89
C VAL A 145 14.77 6.34 -2.44
N ARG A 146 13.86 5.93 -1.57
CA ARG A 146 12.76 6.78 -1.09
C ARG A 146 12.69 6.79 0.42
N MET A 147 12.30 7.90 0.99
CA MET A 147 11.93 7.96 2.41
C MET A 147 10.54 7.39 2.58
N GLY A 148 10.41 6.39 3.45
CA GLY A 148 9.14 5.79 3.86
C GLY A 148 8.79 6.18 5.30
N GLY A 149 7.54 6.10 5.68
CA GLY A 149 7.07 6.32 7.05
C GLY A 149 7.80 7.44 7.82
N ALA A 150 7.93 7.31 9.14
CA ALA A 150 8.59 8.31 9.99
C ALA A 150 10.11 8.12 10.16
N THR A 151 10.62 6.89 9.97
CA THR A 151 12.03 6.53 10.23
C THR A 151 12.66 5.68 9.15
N SER A 152 11.93 5.37 8.07
CA SER A 152 12.35 4.37 7.10
C SER A 152 12.92 5.00 5.81
N ILE A 153 13.80 4.25 5.18
CA ILE A 153 14.28 4.47 3.82
C ILE A 153 14.12 3.16 3.08
N ASP A 154 13.45 3.22 1.94
CA ASP A 154 13.13 2.07 1.09
C ASP A 154 13.98 2.12 -0.18
N VAL A 155 14.57 0.99 -0.54
CA VAL A 155 15.24 0.79 -1.83
C VAL A 155 14.42 -0.19 -2.66
N THR A 156 14.09 0.21 -3.89
CA THR A 156 13.34 -0.60 -4.86
C THR A 156 14.00 -0.50 -6.24
N LYS A 157 13.54 -1.30 -7.19
CA LYS A 157 13.86 -1.08 -8.61
C LYS A 157 13.26 0.27 -9.07
N PRO A 158 13.84 0.91 -10.10
CA PRO A 158 13.31 2.17 -10.63
C PRO A 158 11.85 2.03 -11.09
N GLY A 159 11.06 3.09 -10.91
CA GLY A 159 9.67 3.14 -11.35
C GLY A 159 8.66 2.39 -10.46
N ILE A 160 9.11 1.82 -9.33
CA ILE A 160 8.23 1.18 -8.36
C ILE A 160 7.62 2.25 -7.44
N ASP A 161 6.31 2.40 -7.53
CA ASP A 161 5.46 3.25 -6.71
C ASP A 161 4.03 2.67 -6.69
N LYS A 162 3.10 3.32 -6.03
CA LYS A 162 1.72 2.80 -6.00
C LYS A 162 1.03 2.85 -7.36
N ALA A 163 1.39 3.79 -8.24
CA ALA A 163 0.90 3.81 -9.63
C ALA A 163 1.41 2.59 -10.43
N TYR A 164 2.63 2.12 -10.16
CA TYR A 164 3.13 0.86 -10.72
C TYR A 164 2.21 -0.32 -10.36
N GLY A 165 1.85 -0.45 -9.08
CA GLY A 165 0.93 -1.49 -8.62
C GLY A 165 -0.46 -1.39 -9.29
N ILE A 166 -0.98 -0.18 -9.47
CA ILE A 166 -2.23 0.05 -10.21
C ILE A 166 -2.10 -0.40 -11.67
N ARG A 167 -1.02 -0.05 -12.37
CA ARG A 167 -0.79 -0.52 -13.74
C ARG A 167 -0.74 -2.05 -13.85
N LYS A 168 -0.09 -2.71 -12.90
CA LYS A 168 -0.08 -4.18 -12.82
C LYS A 168 -1.47 -4.74 -12.59
N LEU A 169 -2.23 -4.16 -11.66
CA LEU A 169 -3.61 -4.57 -11.38
C LEU A 169 -4.51 -4.42 -12.62
N THR A 170 -4.42 -3.28 -13.31
CA THR A 170 -5.12 -3.02 -14.58
C THR A 170 -4.81 -4.10 -15.62
N SER A 171 -3.52 -4.41 -15.81
CA SER A 171 -3.10 -5.42 -16.79
C SER A 171 -3.59 -6.84 -16.44
N ILE A 172 -3.57 -7.22 -15.15
CA ILE A 172 -3.92 -8.58 -14.72
C ILE A 172 -5.43 -8.80 -14.68
N LEU A 173 -6.19 -7.80 -14.22
CA LEU A 173 -7.63 -7.90 -14.08
C LEU A 173 -8.40 -7.49 -15.34
N GLY A 174 -7.75 -6.83 -16.31
CA GLY A 174 -8.41 -6.28 -17.49
C GLY A 174 -9.34 -5.10 -17.18
N ILE A 175 -9.14 -4.41 -16.06
CA ILE A 175 -9.98 -3.30 -15.60
C ILE A 175 -9.29 -1.99 -15.93
N SER A 176 -9.99 -1.07 -16.61
CA SER A 176 -9.46 0.27 -16.91
C SER A 176 -9.27 1.11 -15.63
N SER A 177 -8.23 1.94 -15.61
CA SER A 177 -8.03 2.92 -14.52
C SER A 177 -9.22 3.85 -14.32
N LYS A 178 -10.03 4.10 -15.35
CA LYS A 178 -11.28 4.88 -15.28
C LYS A 178 -12.41 4.18 -14.53
N GLN A 179 -12.29 2.87 -14.32
CA GLN A 179 -13.25 2.06 -13.56
C GLN A 179 -12.78 1.83 -12.12
N MET A 180 -11.71 2.50 -11.70
CA MET A 180 -11.15 2.40 -10.37
C MET A 180 -11.40 3.68 -9.59
N LEU A 181 -11.61 3.52 -8.29
CA LEU A 181 -11.58 4.59 -7.31
C LEU A 181 -10.47 4.26 -6.31
N TYR A 182 -9.55 5.21 -6.15
CA TYR A 182 -8.47 5.10 -5.18
C TYR A 182 -8.77 5.91 -3.93
N VAL A 183 -8.48 5.36 -2.76
CA VAL A 183 -8.62 6.05 -1.47
C VAL A 183 -7.27 6.01 -0.76
N GLY A 184 -6.71 7.16 -0.43
CA GLY A 184 -5.39 7.26 0.18
C GLY A 184 -5.19 8.50 1.04
N ASP A 185 -4.25 8.46 1.98
CA ASP A 185 -3.95 9.54 2.93
C ASP A 185 -2.79 10.45 2.50
N ALA A 186 -2.07 10.08 1.45
CA ALA A 186 -0.90 10.81 0.96
C ALA A 186 -1.06 11.28 -0.51
N LEU A 187 -2.25 11.75 -0.87
CA LEU A 187 -2.61 12.32 -2.18
C LEU A 187 -2.23 13.81 -2.28
N PHE A 188 -0.94 14.10 -2.10
CA PHE A 188 -0.39 15.46 -2.24
C PHE A 188 1.02 15.38 -2.85
N PRO A 189 1.54 16.45 -3.48
CA PRO A 189 2.86 16.44 -4.08
C PRO A 189 3.95 15.96 -3.11
N GLY A 190 4.62 14.85 -3.47
CA GLY A 190 5.59 14.16 -2.62
C GLY A 190 5.03 13.05 -1.74
N GLY A 191 3.72 12.90 -1.63
CA GLY A 191 3.08 11.77 -0.97
C GLY A 191 3.18 10.49 -1.79
N ASN A 192 3.14 9.33 -1.12
CA ASN A 192 3.31 8.04 -1.79
C ASN A 192 2.07 7.56 -2.55
N ASP A 193 0.91 8.21 -2.37
CA ASP A 193 -0.34 7.98 -3.10
C ASP A 193 -0.47 8.89 -4.33
N TYR A 194 0.23 10.02 -4.32
CA TYR A 194 0.13 11.02 -5.39
C TYR A 194 0.42 10.49 -6.80
N PRO A 195 1.36 9.54 -7.02
CA PRO A 195 1.55 8.92 -8.33
C PRO A 195 0.30 8.25 -8.90
N VAL A 196 -0.62 7.76 -8.06
CA VAL A 196 -1.87 7.12 -8.51
C VAL A 196 -2.81 8.15 -9.13
N GLU A 197 -2.96 9.30 -8.48
CA GLU A 197 -3.72 10.43 -9.00
C GLU A 197 -3.12 10.94 -10.32
N GLN A 198 -1.79 11.10 -10.38
CA GLN A 198 -1.09 11.51 -11.60
C GLN A 198 -1.26 10.50 -12.74
N ALA A 199 -1.49 9.22 -12.45
CA ALA A 199 -1.80 8.18 -13.43
C ALA A 199 -3.25 8.25 -13.94
N GLY A 200 -4.05 9.23 -13.51
CA GLY A 200 -5.41 9.46 -13.97
C GLY A 200 -6.46 8.56 -13.33
N VAL A 201 -6.18 7.97 -12.17
CA VAL A 201 -7.17 7.24 -11.38
C VAL A 201 -7.99 8.23 -10.55
N ALA A 202 -9.32 8.11 -10.57
CA ALA A 202 -10.17 8.88 -9.68
C ALA A 202 -9.79 8.60 -8.22
N SER A 203 -9.48 9.65 -7.45
CA SER A 203 -8.89 9.51 -6.13
C SER A 203 -9.62 10.34 -5.08
N ILE A 204 -9.75 9.79 -3.87
CA ILE A 204 -10.32 10.46 -2.69
C ILE A 204 -9.23 10.53 -1.62
N ALA A 205 -8.88 11.76 -1.22
CA ALA A 205 -7.99 11.99 -0.10
C ALA A 205 -8.73 11.79 1.23
N VAL A 206 -8.11 11.06 2.15
CA VAL A 206 -8.59 10.81 3.50
C VAL A 206 -7.53 11.23 4.51
N ARG A 207 -7.91 11.68 5.69
CA ARG A 207 -7.00 12.16 6.73
C ARG A 207 -6.62 11.06 7.73
N ASP A 208 -7.54 10.13 7.91
CA ASP A 208 -7.43 9.12 8.96
C ASP A 208 -8.31 7.89 8.62
N PRO A 209 -8.23 6.81 9.43
CA PRO A 209 -9.05 5.62 9.24
C PRO A 209 -10.57 5.87 9.36
N GLU A 210 -11.02 6.92 10.06
CA GLU A 210 -12.44 7.23 10.17
C GLU A 210 -12.97 7.88 8.89
N ASP A 211 -12.20 8.75 8.25
CA ASP A 211 -12.54 9.25 6.91
C ASP A 211 -12.64 8.11 5.90
N THR A 212 -11.67 7.18 5.91
CA THR A 212 -11.71 5.98 5.06
C THR A 212 -12.98 5.17 5.30
N ARG A 213 -13.38 5.01 6.56
CA ARG A 213 -14.59 4.30 6.95
C ARG A 213 -15.84 4.96 6.35
N ARG A 214 -15.94 6.29 6.42
CA ARG A 214 -17.07 7.05 5.85
C ARG A 214 -17.14 6.91 4.33
N VAL A 215 -15.99 6.96 3.65
CA VAL A 215 -15.92 6.75 2.20
C VAL A 215 -16.45 5.35 1.84
N VAL A 216 -15.99 4.31 2.53
CA VAL A 216 -16.44 2.93 2.29
C VAL A 216 -17.94 2.78 2.55
N GLN A 217 -18.46 3.34 3.65
CA GLN A 217 -19.90 3.32 3.93
C GLN A 217 -20.73 4.02 2.86
N THR A 218 -20.23 5.15 2.34
CA THR A 218 -20.90 5.86 1.25
C THR A 218 -20.93 5.04 -0.03
N ILE A 219 -19.82 4.39 -0.39
CA ILE A 219 -19.75 3.53 -1.59
C ILE A 219 -20.75 2.37 -1.45
N ILE A 220 -20.79 1.70 -0.31
CA ILE A 220 -21.72 0.61 -0.05
C ILE A 220 -23.17 1.10 -0.21
N ALA A 221 -23.54 2.20 0.45
CA ALA A 221 -24.89 2.75 0.36
C ALA A 221 -25.29 3.08 -1.09
N CYS A 222 -24.42 3.78 -1.83
CA CYS A 222 -24.72 4.16 -3.22
C CYS A 222 -24.87 2.95 -4.15
N LEU A 223 -24.11 1.88 -3.92
CA LEU A 223 -24.16 0.71 -4.79
C LEU A 223 -25.30 -0.26 -4.40
N CYS A 224 -25.64 -0.39 -3.12
CA CYS A 224 -26.78 -1.20 -2.69
C CYS A 224 -28.10 -0.63 -3.17
N ASP A 225 -28.28 0.72 -3.13
CA ASP A 225 -29.51 1.34 -3.63
C ASP A 225 -29.71 1.18 -5.15
N SER A 226 -28.63 1.09 -5.91
CA SER A 226 -28.68 0.85 -7.36
C SER A 226 -28.98 -0.61 -7.74
N LEU A 227 -28.91 -1.53 -6.80
CA LEU A 227 -29.30 -2.94 -7.01
C LEU A 227 -30.78 -3.21 -6.70
N VAL A 228 -31.49 -2.27 -6.11
CA VAL A 228 -32.95 -2.33 -5.92
C VAL A 228 -33.59 -1.79 -7.19
N GLU A 229 -34.05 -2.67 -8.07
CA GLU A 229 -34.87 -2.26 -9.23
C GLU A 229 -36.07 -1.43 -8.74
N PRO A 230 -36.40 -0.31 -9.40
CA PRO A 230 -37.61 0.42 -9.07
C PRO A 230 -38.80 -0.50 -9.35
N GLN A 231 -39.52 -0.91 -8.30
CA GLN A 231 -40.83 -1.53 -8.49
C GLN A 231 -41.67 -0.61 -9.35
N GLU A 232 -41.99 -1.04 -10.57
CA GLU A 232 -42.96 -0.36 -11.42
C GLU A 232 -44.26 -0.15 -10.61
N LYS A 233 -44.53 1.10 -10.24
CA LYS A 233 -45.83 1.48 -9.74
C LYS A 233 -46.82 1.26 -10.91
N SER A 234 -47.51 0.12 -10.92
CA SER A 234 -48.65 -0.11 -11.76
C SER A 234 -49.70 0.95 -11.44
N LEU A 235 -49.81 1.95 -12.31
CA LEU A 235 -50.94 2.91 -12.29
C LEU A 235 -52.26 2.09 -12.47
N PRO A 236 -53.29 2.35 -11.66
CA PRO A 236 -54.59 1.72 -11.88
C PRO A 236 -55.14 2.16 -13.22
N ARG A 237 -55.53 1.19 -14.04
CA ARG A 237 -56.28 1.47 -15.27
C ARG A 237 -57.69 1.87 -14.86
N ASP A 238 -58.02 3.16 -15.06
CA ASP A 238 -59.40 3.64 -15.05
C ASP A 238 -60.14 3.00 -16.18
N HIS A 239 -61.10 2.19 -15.82
CA HIS A 239 -62.15 1.74 -16.69
C HIS A 239 -63.30 2.73 -16.62
N SER A 240 -63.47 3.52 -17.67
CA SER A 240 -64.76 4.22 -18.01
C SER A 240 -65.31 3.62 -19.26
#